data_68809137b6b14a05cc3f510a3d48ca5f
#
_entry.id   68809137b6b14a05cc3f510a3d48ca5f
#
_cell.length_a   1.000
_cell.length_b   1.000
_cell.length_c   1.000
_cell.angle_alpha   90.00
_cell.angle_beta   90.00
_cell.angle_gamma   90.00
#
_symmetry.space_group_name_H-M   'P 1'
#
loop_
_entity.id
_entity.type
_entity.pdbx_description
1 polymer ?
#
loop_
_entity_poly.entity_id
_entity_poly.type
_entity_poly.pdbx_seq_one_letter_code
_entity_poly.pdbx_strand_id
1 'polypeptide(L)'
;MLSPLHPVAAARPQITPDDLARRLAGLGQGERLVVLGVNSAAMGALISDGTDRSALLIASGGRRTAAALLDRLLDDLAELALESWPHWPGREASPTPVVPDPWLKAASKRARLGLTPRFLKMGRDLELRRLSRLIGPAGVILVWEVDPASATRARPAIEALEWCVRHGATVVAVLAAEPSDAAPYDRILYGAHELARRERAAAERFIAPAGAHHASAIERHVAEALAQDADLGGLFVCNAPVPVGAWGARHRVDLLCRAYRIVVELDGPEHRAEPKFGNDRHRDYELLTAGYLVLRLTNDQVAADLPLAIEKIRAVVRLRRGAQEGRTDA
;
A
#
# COMPACT_ATOMS: atom_id res chain seq x y z
N MET A 1 0.56 52.52 -19.38
CA MET A 1 1.26 51.33 -18.89
C MET A 1 0.21 50.24 -18.67
N LEU A 2 0.10 49.33 -19.61
CA LEU A 2 -0.81 48.17 -19.52
C LEU A 2 -0.07 47.04 -18.77
N SER A 3 -0.58 46.65 -17.60
CA SER A 3 -0.07 45.47 -16.87
C SER A 3 -0.24 44.23 -17.72
N PRO A 4 0.77 43.33 -17.79
CA PRO A 4 0.61 42.08 -18.49
C PRO A 4 -0.44 41.21 -17.75
N LEU A 5 -1.49 40.84 -18.48
CA LEU A 5 -2.46 39.81 -18.07
C LEU A 5 -1.68 38.50 -17.87
N HIS A 6 -1.49 38.10 -16.62
CA HIS A 6 -1.05 36.71 -16.34
C HIS A 6 -2.12 35.78 -16.88
N PRO A 7 -1.76 34.76 -17.69
CA PRO A 7 -2.72 33.75 -18.09
C PRO A 7 -3.22 33.04 -16.83
N VAL A 8 -4.54 33.09 -16.62
CA VAL A 8 -5.19 32.28 -15.59
C VAL A 8 -4.89 30.83 -15.94
N ALA A 9 -4.13 30.15 -15.09
CA ALA A 9 -3.85 28.72 -15.27
C ALA A 9 -5.20 28.01 -15.37
N ALA A 10 -5.45 27.34 -16.49
CA ALA A 10 -6.68 26.59 -16.67
C ALA A 10 -6.75 25.52 -15.56
N ALA A 11 -7.89 25.49 -14.85
CA ALA A 11 -8.11 24.53 -13.79
C ALA A 11 -7.90 23.10 -14.34
N ARG A 12 -7.13 22.29 -13.64
CA ARG A 12 -6.85 20.91 -14.07
C ARG A 12 -8.10 20.05 -13.96
N PRO A 13 -8.28 19.07 -14.86
CA PRO A 13 -9.42 18.18 -14.79
C PRO A 13 -9.40 17.41 -13.47
N GLN A 14 -10.50 17.48 -12.75
CA GLN A 14 -10.69 16.70 -11.52
C GLN A 14 -11.02 15.25 -11.85
N ILE A 15 -10.53 14.33 -11.02
CA ILE A 15 -10.84 12.91 -11.12
C ILE A 15 -11.41 12.43 -9.78
N THR A 16 -12.55 11.74 -9.83
CA THR A 16 -13.14 11.12 -8.63
C THR A 16 -12.37 9.84 -8.26
N PRO A 17 -12.45 9.37 -7.00
CA PRO A 17 -11.84 8.08 -6.61
C PRO A 17 -12.30 6.91 -7.48
N ASP A 18 -13.58 6.86 -7.86
CA ASP A 18 -14.15 5.79 -8.68
C ASP A 18 -13.66 5.86 -10.13
N ASP A 19 -13.53 7.07 -10.70
CA ASP A 19 -12.94 7.26 -12.04
C ASP A 19 -11.45 6.94 -12.03
N LEU A 20 -10.75 7.27 -10.95
CA LEU A 20 -9.35 6.93 -10.76
C LEU A 20 -9.16 5.42 -10.72
N ALA A 21 -9.97 4.69 -9.94
CA ALA A 21 -9.92 3.22 -9.88
C ALA A 21 -10.15 2.59 -11.27
N ARG A 22 -11.14 3.08 -12.02
CA ARG A 22 -11.39 2.62 -13.42
C ARG A 22 -10.19 2.90 -14.35
N ARG A 23 -9.55 4.06 -14.22
CA ARG A 23 -8.36 4.38 -15.02
C ARG A 23 -7.16 3.51 -14.63
N LEU A 24 -6.96 3.27 -13.33
CA LEU A 24 -5.88 2.40 -12.84
C LEU A 24 -6.04 0.96 -13.36
N ALA A 25 -7.27 0.44 -13.36
CA ALA A 25 -7.57 -0.89 -13.91
C ALA A 25 -7.30 -0.97 -15.41
N GLY A 26 -7.58 0.10 -16.17
CA GLY A 26 -7.38 0.18 -17.62
C GLY A 26 -5.98 0.63 -18.05
N LEU A 27 -5.09 0.99 -17.12
CA LEU A 27 -3.78 1.56 -17.45
C LEU A 27 -2.86 0.51 -18.09
N GLY A 28 -2.46 0.74 -19.32
CA GLY A 28 -1.65 -0.17 -20.13
C GLY A 28 -0.15 -0.10 -19.89
N GLN A 29 0.59 -1.00 -20.55
CA GLN A 29 2.05 -0.97 -20.56
C GLN A 29 2.56 0.28 -21.30
N GLY A 30 3.55 0.95 -20.73
CA GLY A 30 4.11 2.18 -21.29
C GLY A 30 3.22 3.41 -21.10
N GLU A 31 2.13 3.29 -20.34
CA GLU A 31 1.25 4.41 -20.02
C GLU A 31 1.61 5.04 -18.67
N ARG A 32 1.28 6.32 -18.58
CA ARG A 32 1.49 7.14 -17.38
C ARG A 32 0.20 7.81 -16.97
N LEU A 33 -0.09 7.77 -15.67
CA LEU A 33 -1.10 8.60 -15.03
C LEU A 33 -0.42 9.55 -14.03
N VAL A 34 -0.84 10.81 -14.00
CA VAL A 34 -0.33 11.80 -13.02
C VAL A 34 -1.50 12.29 -12.19
N VAL A 35 -1.37 12.18 -10.86
CA VAL A 35 -2.42 12.55 -9.92
C VAL A 35 -1.88 13.51 -8.87
N LEU A 36 -2.55 14.65 -8.74
CA LEU A 36 -2.25 15.69 -7.76
C LEU A 36 -3.15 15.58 -6.53
N GLY A 37 -2.69 16.08 -5.38
CA GLY A 37 -3.45 16.09 -4.14
C GLY A 37 -3.46 14.76 -3.39
N VAL A 38 -2.60 13.81 -3.77
CA VAL A 38 -2.48 12.48 -3.16
C VAL A 38 -1.01 12.11 -2.93
N ASN A 39 -0.73 11.38 -1.86
CA ASN A 39 0.58 10.80 -1.59
C ASN A 39 0.66 9.32 -2.03
N SER A 40 1.86 8.76 -2.03
CA SER A 40 2.11 7.38 -2.47
C SER A 40 1.36 6.33 -1.65
N ALA A 41 1.25 6.51 -0.33
CA ALA A 41 0.55 5.57 0.56
C ALA A 41 -0.96 5.53 0.28
N ALA A 42 -1.59 6.70 0.11
CA ALA A 42 -3.01 6.78 -0.24
C ALA A 42 -3.28 6.22 -1.65
N MET A 43 -2.37 6.45 -2.61
CA MET A 43 -2.47 5.88 -3.94
C MET A 43 -2.30 4.36 -3.91
N GLY A 44 -1.38 3.83 -3.12
CA GLY A 44 -1.20 2.39 -2.94
C GLY A 44 -2.46 1.70 -2.42
N ALA A 45 -3.15 2.30 -1.44
CA ALA A 45 -4.43 1.81 -0.94
C ALA A 45 -5.51 1.79 -2.04
N LEU A 46 -5.63 2.87 -2.83
CA LEU A 46 -6.59 2.94 -3.95
C LEU A 46 -6.31 1.89 -5.04
N ILE A 47 -5.04 1.59 -5.32
CA ILE A 47 -4.67 0.54 -6.27
C ILE A 47 -5.04 -0.84 -5.72
N SER A 48 -4.73 -1.12 -4.46
CA SER A 48 -5.04 -2.40 -3.82
C SER A 48 -6.54 -2.69 -3.75
N ASP A 49 -7.34 -1.65 -3.55
CA ASP A 49 -8.81 -1.77 -3.49
C ASP A 49 -9.45 -1.87 -4.89
N GLY A 50 -8.79 -1.36 -5.91
CA GLY A 50 -9.38 -1.18 -7.24
C GLY A 50 -8.83 -2.10 -8.34
N THR A 51 -7.75 -2.84 -8.11
CA THR A 51 -7.13 -3.70 -9.16
C THR A 51 -6.49 -4.97 -8.58
N ASP A 52 -6.44 -6.04 -9.37
CA ASP A 52 -5.69 -7.26 -9.03
C ASP A 52 -4.18 -7.14 -9.33
N ARG A 53 -3.69 -5.93 -9.66
CA ARG A 53 -2.30 -5.69 -10.01
C ARG A 53 -1.48 -5.31 -8.78
N SER A 54 -0.27 -5.81 -8.71
CA SER A 54 0.69 -5.41 -7.69
C SER A 54 1.12 -3.95 -7.90
N ALA A 55 1.27 -3.19 -6.82
CA ALA A 55 1.81 -1.84 -6.82
C ALA A 55 3.13 -1.80 -6.07
N LEU A 56 4.15 -1.14 -6.66
CA LEU A 56 5.41 -0.85 -6.00
C LEU A 56 5.52 0.65 -5.75
N LEU A 57 5.58 1.03 -4.47
CA LEU A 57 5.70 2.43 -4.06
C LEU A 57 7.17 2.86 -4.07
N ILE A 58 7.47 3.92 -4.82
CA ILE A 58 8.84 4.41 -5.02
C ILE A 58 8.96 5.84 -4.48
N ALA A 59 9.71 5.98 -3.39
CA ALA A 59 10.09 7.27 -2.85
C ALA A 59 11.54 7.59 -3.24
N SER A 60 11.85 8.86 -3.50
CA SER A 60 13.19 9.28 -3.89
C SER A 60 14.26 9.05 -2.81
N GLY A 61 13.86 9.03 -1.53
CA GLY A 61 14.72 8.62 -0.40
C GLY A 61 16.07 9.36 -0.33
N GLY A 62 16.11 10.62 -0.79
CA GLY A 62 17.34 11.43 -0.81
C GLY A 62 18.33 11.08 -1.94
N ARG A 63 18.00 10.16 -2.85
CA ARG A 63 18.84 9.84 -4.02
C ARG A 63 18.86 10.99 -5.00
N ARG A 64 20.08 11.39 -5.41
CA ARG A 64 20.32 12.60 -6.22
C ARG A 64 20.34 12.36 -7.72
N THR A 65 20.28 11.12 -8.19
CA THR A 65 20.35 10.79 -9.63
C THR A 65 19.27 9.79 -10.03
N ALA A 66 18.76 9.93 -11.26
CA ALA A 66 17.83 8.99 -11.86
C ALA A 66 18.42 7.55 -11.93
N ALA A 67 19.71 7.43 -12.23
CA ALA A 67 20.39 6.13 -12.27
C ALA A 67 20.31 5.40 -10.92
N ALA A 68 20.58 6.09 -9.81
CA ALA A 68 20.49 5.51 -8.48
C ALA A 68 19.07 5.11 -8.08
N LEU A 69 18.06 5.88 -8.55
CA LEU A 69 16.65 5.54 -8.36
C LEU A 69 16.26 4.29 -9.17
N LEU A 70 16.72 4.19 -10.41
CA LEU A 70 16.47 3.02 -11.26
C LEU A 70 17.14 1.76 -10.73
N ASP A 71 18.36 1.86 -10.21
CA ASP A 71 19.03 0.71 -9.61
C ASP A 71 18.27 0.23 -8.36
N ARG A 72 17.80 1.14 -7.52
CA ARG A 72 16.98 0.79 -6.36
C ARG A 72 15.64 0.16 -6.77
N LEU A 73 14.95 0.72 -7.76
CA LEU A 73 13.73 0.14 -8.32
C LEU A 73 13.94 -1.31 -8.77
N LEU A 74 15.04 -1.58 -9.46
CA LEU A 74 15.35 -2.94 -9.95
C LEU A 74 15.69 -3.89 -8.81
N ASP A 75 16.33 -3.41 -7.73
CA ASP A 75 16.53 -4.19 -6.51
C ASP A 75 15.17 -4.54 -5.84
N ASP A 76 14.30 -3.56 -5.66
CA ASP A 76 12.97 -3.75 -5.05
C ASP A 76 12.09 -4.70 -5.89
N LEU A 77 12.13 -4.58 -7.22
CA LEU A 77 11.44 -5.52 -8.12
C LEU A 77 12.02 -6.94 -8.02
N ALA A 78 13.32 -7.07 -7.85
CA ALA A 78 13.95 -8.37 -7.72
C ALA A 78 13.64 -9.03 -6.36
N GLU A 79 13.53 -8.25 -5.30
CA GLU A 79 13.06 -8.72 -3.98
C GLU A 79 11.61 -9.19 -4.09
N LEU A 80 10.70 -8.39 -4.65
CA LEU A 80 9.30 -8.75 -4.85
C LEU A 80 9.13 -9.99 -5.75
N ALA A 81 9.97 -10.12 -6.80
CA ALA A 81 9.98 -11.32 -7.63
C ALA A 81 10.47 -12.55 -6.85
N LEU A 82 11.41 -12.40 -5.92
CA LEU A 82 11.85 -13.50 -5.06
C LEU A 82 10.75 -13.94 -4.09
N GLU A 83 10.02 -12.99 -3.51
CA GLU A 83 8.89 -13.26 -2.62
C GLU A 83 7.76 -14.04 -3.32
N SER A 84 7.52 -13.74 -4.61
CA SER A 84 6.52 -14.47 -5.42
C SER A 84 6.97 -15.86 -5.88
N TRP A 85 8.22 -16.28 -5.59
CA TRP A 85 8.70 -17.63 -5.87
C TRP A 85 7.99 -18.67 -4.96
N PRO A 86 7.54 -19.85 -5.44
CA PRO A 86 7.75 -20.44 -6.78
C PRO A 86 6.66 -20.16 -7.81
N HIS A 87 5.73 -19.23 -7.59
CA HIS A 87 4.51 -19.01 -8.38
C HIS A 87 4.72 -18.07 -9.58
N TRP A 88 5.92 -18.01 -10.14
CA TRP A 88 6.19 -17.16 -11.28
C TRP A 88 5.36 -17.53 -12.52
N PRO A 89 4.77 -16.57 -13.24
CA PRO A 89 4.03 -16.82 -14.47
C PRO A 89 4.88 -17.54 -15.52
N GLY A 90 4.26 -18.46 -16.28
CA GLY A 90 4.93 -19.21 -17.35
C GLY A 90 5.80 -20.39 -16.88
N ARG A 91 5.76 -20.72 -15.58
CA ARG A 91 6.42 -21.91 -15.04
C ARG A 91 5.56 -23.18 -15.11
N GLU A 92 4.26 -23.03 -15.25
CA GLU A 92 3.37 -24.14 -15.48
C GLU A 92 3.62 -24.76 -16.86
N ALA A 93 3.71 -26.10 -16.90
CA ALA A 93 4.03 -26.84 -18.09
C ALA A 93 3.05 -26.53 -19.23
N SER A 94 3.47 -25.70 -20.17
CA SER A 94 2.77 -25.57 -21.44
C SER A 94 2.96 -26.89 -22.21
N PRO A 95 1.91 -27.47 -22.79
CA PRO A 95 2.00 -28.73 -23.55
C PRO A 95 2.83 -28.60 -24.84
N THR A 96 3.21 -27.40 -25.24
CA THR A 96 4.14 -27.14 -26.34
C THR A 96 5.57 -26.96 -25.82
N PRO A 97 6.60 -27.59 -26.44
CA PRO A 97 7.98 -27.37 -26.04
C PRO A 97 8.43 -25.96 -26.40
N VAL A 98 8.16 -25.03 -25.47
CA VAL A 98 8.74 -23.69 -25.54
C VAL A 98 10.22 -23.84 -25.21
N VAL A 99 11.10 -23.38 -26.11
CA VAL A 99 12.54 -23.31 -25.83
C VAL A 99 12.73 -22.60 -24.50
N PRO A 100 13.34 -23.27 -23.49
CA PRO A 100 13.42 -22.69 -22.14
C PRO A 100 14.19 -21.37 -22.21
N ASP A 101 13.59 -20.28 -21.74
CA ASP A 101 14.27 -18.98 -21.63
C ASP A 101 15.50 -19.17 -20.71
N PRO A 102 16.73 -19.04 -21.22
CA PRO A 102 17.94 -19.24 -20.41
C PRO A 102 17.99 -18.34 -19.19
N TRP A 103 17.41 -17.14 -19.29
CA TRP A 103 17.33 -16.19 -18.18
C TRP A 103 16.38 -16.71 -17.09
N LEU A 104 15.19 -17.19 -17.45
CA LEU A 104 14.21 -17.74 -16.48
C LEU A 104 14.79 -18.95 -15.75
N LYS A 105 15.52 -19.81 -16.45
CA LYS A 105 16.24 -20.95 -15.86
C LYS A 105 17.29 -20.50 -14.84
N ALA A 106 18.09 -19.49 -15.18
CA ALA A 106 19.10 -18.93 -14.29
C ALA A 106 18.46 -18.21 -13.09
N ALA A 107 17.39 -17.43 -13.32
CA ALA A 107 16.61 -16.76 -12.28
C ALA A 107 16.01 -17.77 -11.29
N SER A 108 15.41 -18.85 -11.79
CA SER A 108 14.85 -19.95 -10.97
C SER A 108 15.92 -20.63 -10.11
N LYS A 109 17.13 -20.82 -10.67
CA LYS A 109 18.26 -21.38 -9.90
C LYS A 109 18.66 -20.45 -8.74
N ARG A 110 18.71 -19.14 -8.97
CA ARG A 110 19.02 -18.16 -7.91
C ARG A 110 17.93 -18.14 -6.84
N ALA A 111 16.65 -18.08 -7.24
CA ALA A 111 15.53 -18.05 -6.31
C ALA A 111 15.45 -19.29 -5.41
N ARG A 112 15.79 -20.48 -5.92
CA ARG A 112 15.92 -21.69 -5.10
C ARG A 112 16.96 -21.59 -3.99
N LEU A 113 17.97 -20.73 -4.18
CA LEU A 113 19.03 -20.47 -3.21
C LEU A 113 18.72 -19.25 -2.31
N GLY A 114 17.49 -18.71 -2.39
CA GLY A 114 17.10 -17.51 -1.65
C GLY A 114 17.77 -16.22 -2.17
N LEU A 115 18.32 -16.24 -3.40
CA LEU A 115 18.96 -15.09 -4.02
C LEU A 115 18.03 -14.40 -5.00
N THR A 116 18.01 -13.07 -5.00
CA THR A 116 17.21 -12.27 -5.93
C THR A 116 17.53 -12.61 -7.39
N PRO A 117 16.53 -12.65 -8.29
CA PRO A 117 16.74 -12.97 -9.71
C PRO A 117 17.31 -11.80 -10.53
N ARG A 118 18.10 -10.92 -9.92
CA ARG A 118 18.76 -9.80 -10.58
C ARG A 118 20.15 -10.18 -11.10
N PHE A 119 20.45 -9.73 -12.33
CA PHE A 119 21.71 -9.99 -13.02
C PHE A 119 22.35 -8.66 -13.44
N LEU A 120 23.22 -8.11 -12.59
CA LEU A 120 23.82 -6.76 -12.73
C LEU A 120 24.56 -6.49 -14.05
N LYS A 121 24.84 -7.52 -14.85
CA LYS A 121 25.50 -7.40 -16.17
C LYS A 121 24.52 -7.18 -17.32
N MET A 122 23.21 -7.15 -17.05
CA MET A 122 22.19 -6.93 -18.06
C MET A 122 21.84 -5.43 -18.17
N GLY A 123 21.32 -5.03 -19.33
CA GLY A 123 20.75 -3.69 -19.48
C GLY A 123 19.54 -3.51 -18.56
N ARG A 124 19.43 -2.36 -17.91
CA ARG A 124 18.33 -2.04 -16.99
C ARG A 124 16.95 -2.21 -17.61
N ASP A 125 16.79 -1.88 -18.90
CA ASP A 125 15.54 -2.03 -19.63
C ASP A 125 15.09 -3.49 -19.75
N LEU A 126 16.05 -4.40 -19.96
CA LEU A 126 15.77 -5.83 -20.03
C LEU A 126 15.46 -6.39 -18.64
N GLU A 127 16.19 -5.96 -17.60
CA GLU A 127 15.90 -6.34 -16.21
C GLU A 127 14.50 -5.88 -15.80
N LEU A 128 14.14 -4.61 -16.06
CA LEU A 128 12.81 -4.07 -15.76
C LEU A 128 11.70 -4.94 -16.34
N ARG A 129 11.77 -5.23 -17.64
CA ARG A 129 10.76 -6.05 -18.32
C ARG A 129 10.70 -7.49 -17.79
N ARG A 130 11.82 -8.10 -17.48
CA ARG A 130 11.87 -9.49 -17.00
C ARG A 130 11.38 -9.61 -15.57
N LEU A 131 11.83 -8.73 -14.67
CA LEU A 131 11.40 -8.73 -13.27
C LEU A 131 9.90 -8.43 -13.14
N SER A 132 9.39 -7.43 -13.87
CA SER A 132 7.96 -7.11 -13.86
C SER A 132 7.08 -8.31 -14.30
N ARG A 133 7.53 -9.10 -15.27
CA ARG A 133 6.82 -10.30 -15.73
C ARG A 133 6.84 -11.44 -14.72
N LEU A 134 7.85 -11.53 -13.85
CA LEU A 134 7.90 -12.55 -12.80
C LEU A 134 6.87 -12.30 -11.70
N ILE A 135 6.55 -11.03 -11.45
CA ILE A 135 5.64 -10.64 -10.37
C ILE A 135 4.18 -10.90 -10.77
N GLY A 136 3.84 -10.66 -12.04
CA GLY A 136 2.49 -10.94 -12.53
C GLY A 136 2.32 -10.73 -14.03
N PRO A 137 1.39 -11.45 -14.69
CA PRO A 137 1.17 -11.34 -16.14
C PRO A 137 0.68 -9.95 -16.56
N ALA A 138 -0.08 -9.26 -15.69
CA ALA A 138 -0.55 -7.89 -15.90
C ALA A 138 0.54 -6.84 -15.59
N GLY A 139 1.72 -7.27 -15.11
CA GLY A 139 2.81 -6.40 -14.69
C GLY A 139 2.57 -5.70 -13.35
N VAL A 140 3.48 -4.82 -12.99
CA VAL A 140 3.46 -4.04 -11.74
C VAL A 140 3.16 -2.60 -12.07
N ILE A 141 2.33 -1.95 -11.25
CA ILE A 141 2.12 -0.50 -11.30
C ILE A 141 3.21 0.16 -10.44
N LEU A 142 4.04 0.98 -11.06
CA LEU A 142 5.08 1.73 -10.37
C LEU A 142 4.51 3.07 -9.89
N VAL A 143 4.36 3.24 -8.58
CA VAL A 143 3.86 4.48 -7.98
C VAL A 143 5.06 5.34 -7.57
N TRP A 144 5.28 6.44 -8.29
CA TRP A 144 6.37 7.38 -8.06
C TRP A 144 5.90 8.60 -7.29
N GLU A 145 6.47 8.80 -6.12
CA GLU A 145 6.27 10.04 -5.37
C GLU A 145 7.23 11.13 -5.88
N VAL A 146 6.66 12.22 -6.37
CA VAL A 146 7.41 13.38 -6.87
C VAL A 146 7.23 14.53 -5.89
N ASP A 147 8.33 15.08 -5.40
CA ASP A 147 8.32 16.22 -4.49
C ASP A 147 7.79 17.49 -5.18
N PRO A 148 6.64 18.04 -4.78
CA PRO A 148 6.09 19.23 -5.43
C PRO A 148 6.78 20.52 -5.03
N ALA A 149 7.53 20.52 -3.91
CA ALA A 149 8.12 21.71 -3.32
C ALA A 149 9.57 21.99 -3.78
N SER A 150 10.23 21.00 -4.42
CA SER A 150 11.64 21.13 -4.79
C SER A 150 11.95 20.54 -6.16
N ALA A 151 12.16 21.40 -7.15
CA ALA A 151 12.55 21.02 -8.50
C ALA A 151 13.84 20.17 -8.53
N THR A 152 14.79 20.47 -7.66
CA THR A 152 16.06 19.72 -7.56
C THR A 152 15.83 18.28 -7.09
N ARG A 153 14.92 18.07 -6.14
CA ARG A 153 14.55 16.72 -5.66
C ARG A 153 13.62 15.99 -6.62
N ALA A 154 12.74 16.71 -7.31
CA ALA A 154 11.81 16.16 -8.28
C ALA A 154 12.49 15.68 -9.57
N ARG A 155 13.50 16.39 -10.06
CA ARG A 155 14.16 16.10 -11.34
C ARG A 155 14.62 14.66 -11.50
N PRO A 156 15.37 14.03 -10.56
CA PRO A 156 15.78 12.64 -10.69
C PRO A 156 14.61 11.65 -10.74
N ALA A 157 13.55 11.92 -9.97
CA ALA A 157 12.35 11.09 -9.96
C ALA A 157 11.61 11.17 -11.30
N ILE A 158 11.44 12.40 -11.85
CA ILE A 158 10.80 12.62 -13.15
C ILE A 158 11.60 11.94 -14.28
N GLU A 159 12.92 12.08 -14.29
CA GLU A 159 13.78 11.43 -15.28
C GLU A 159 13.69 9.89 -15.20
N ALA A 160 13.66 9.34 -13.99
CA ALA A 160 13.57 7.90 -13.78
C ALA A 160 12.18 7.36 -14.18
N LEU A 161 11.09 8.00 -13.78
CA LEU A 161 9.74 7.58 -14.18
C LEU A 161 9.53 7.63 -15.70
N GLU A 162 10.02 8.67 -16.37
CA GLU A 162 9.94 8.77 -17.83
C GLU A 162 10.76 7.68 -18.53
N TRP A 163 11.91 7.33 -17.96
CA TRP A 163 12.67 6.20 -18.44
C TRP A 163 11.88 4.89 -18.31
N CYS A 164 11.20 4.67 -17.16
CA CYS A 164 10.36 3.51 -16.93
C CYS A 164 9.21 3.41 -17.95
N VAL A 165 8.50 4.52 -18.20
CA VAL A 165 7.42 4.59 -19.20
C VAL A 165 7.93 4.24 -20.59
N ARG A 166 9.04 4.82 -21.03
CA ARG A 166 9.67 4.55 -22.34
C ARG A 166 10.06 3.08 -22.51
N HIS A 167 10.34 2.37 -21.42
CA HIS A 167 10.70 0.95 -21.46
C HIS A 167 9.54 0.01 -21.12
N GLY A 168 8.30 0.53 -21.20
CA GLY A 168 7.07 -0.27 -21.14
C GLY A 168 6.53 -0.50 -19.74
N ALA A 169 7.04 0.19 -18.71
CA ALA A 169 6.44 0.11 -17.38
C ALA A 169 5.14 0.94 -17.29
N THR A 170 4.19 0.47 -16.51
CA THR A 170 2.99 1.21 -16.14
C THR A 170 3.33 2.09 -14.93
N VAL A 171 3.12 3.40 -15.04
CA VAL A 171 3.56 4.37 -14.04
C VAL A 171 2.42 5.25 -13.55
N VAL A 172 2.33 5.42 -12.24
CA VAL A 172 1.48 6.44 -11.60
C VAL A 172 2.39 7.42 -10.87
N ALA A 173 2.44 8.66 -11.33
CA ALA A 173 3.16 9.72 -10.61
C ALA A 173 2.18 10.44 -9.67
N VAL A 174 2.56 10.58 -8.41
CA VAL A 174 1.75 11.24 -7.38
C VAL A 174 2.49 12.45 -6.81
N LEU A 175 1.75 13.54 -6.66
CA LEU A 175 2.23 14.77 -6.03
C LEU A 175 1.22 15.18 -4.94
N ALA A 176 1.70 15.37 -3.72
CA ALA A 176 0.85 15.72 -2.58
C ALA A 176 0.21 17.12 -2.71
N ALA A 177 0.80 17.98 -3.53
CA ALA A 177 0.30 19.32 -3.84
C ALA A 177 0.61 19.67 -5.30
N GLU A 178 -0.01 20.72 -5.82
CA GLU A 178 0.30 21.24 -7.14
C GLU A 178 1.67 21.95 -7.13
N PRO A 179 2.63 21.53 -7.99
CA PRO A 179 3.92 22.18 -8.12
C PRO A 179 3.82 23.42 -9.01
N SER A 180 4.92 24.18 -9.11
CA SER A 180 5.03 25.24 -10.12
C SER A 180 4.97 24.69 -11.54
N ASP A 181 4.36 25.44 -12.46
CA ASP A 181 4.27 25.06 -13.89
C ASP A 181 5.58 25.41 -14.64
N ALA A 182 6.68 24.93 -14.12
CA ALA A 182 8.02 25.16 -14.63
C ALA A 182 8.84 23.88 -14.62
N ALA A 183 9.98 23.86 -15.31
CA ALA A 183 10.86 22.70 -15.33
C ALA A 183 11.32 22.28 -13.91
N PRO A 184 11.30 21.00 -13.58
CA PRO A 184 11.06 19.83 -14.44
C PRO A 184 9.60 19.35 -14.49
N TYR A 185 8.66 20.01 -13.81
CA TYR A 185 7.29 19.55 -13.64
C TYR A 185 6.45 19.69 -14.92
N ASP A 186 6.75 20.68 -15.77
CA ASP A 186 6.13 20.87 -17.07
C ASP A 186 6.08 19.58 -17.91
N ARG A 187 7.07 18.73 -17.76
CA ARG A 187 7.19 17.44 -18.48
C ARG A 187 6.15 16.41 -18.06
N ILE A 188 5.64 16.49 -16.84
CA ILE A 188 4.69 15.50 -16.29
C ILE A 188 3.29 16.07 -16.08
N LEU A 189 3.16 17.39 -15.95
CA LEU A 189 1.87 18.03 -15.67
C LEU A 189 0.89 17.99 -16.84
N TYR A 190 1.35 17.75 -18.06
CA TYR A 190 0.46 17.57 -19.19
C TYR A 190 -0.40 16.30 -18.99
N GLY A 191 -1.72 16.47 -18.97
CA GLY A 191 -2.68 15.39 -18.69
C GLY A 191 -2.77 14.97 -17.22
N ALA A 192 -2.20 15.74 -16.29
CA ALA A 192 -2.36 15.52 -14.87
C ALA A 192 -3.81 15.76 -14.42
N HIS A 193 -4.26 14.98 -13.46
CA HIS A 193 -5.58 15.09 -12.85
C HIS A 193 -5.44 15.47 -11.39
N GLU A 194 -6.27 16.38 -10.92
CA GLU A 194 -6.40 16.66 -9.51
C GLU A 194 -7.41 15.68 -8.90
N LEU A 195 -7.00 14.94 -7.86
CA LEU A 195 -7.92 14.06 -7.15
C LEU A 195 -8.99 14.93 -6.45
N ALA A 196 -10.23 14.79 -6.89
CA ALA A 196 -11.35 15.46 -6.27
C ALA A 196 -11.37 15.04 -4.78
N ARG A 197 -11.11 16.02 -3.90
CA ARG A 197 -11.40 15.81 -2.49
C ARG A 197 -12.88 15.47 -2.44
N ARG A 198 -13.23 14.31 -1.91
CA ARG A 198 -14.61 14.09 -1.48
C ARG A 198 -14.95 15.33 -0.68
N GLU A 199 -15.74 16.23 -1.25
CA GLU A 199 -16.42 17.22 -0.43
C GLU A 199 -17.09 16.38 0.65
N ARG A 200 -16.61 16.53 1.87
CA ARG A 200 -17.43 16.13 3.01
C ARG A 200 -18.68 16.96 2.79
N ALA A 201 -19.70 16.36 2.18
CA ALA A 201 -21.05 16.89 2.25
C ALA A 201 -21.19 17.35 3.69
N ALA A 202 -21.52 18.63 3.88
CA ALA A 202 -21.63 19.22 5.21
C ALA A 202 -22.44 18.23 6.02
N ALA A 203 -21.76 17.43 6.80
CA ALA A 203 -22.38 16.34 7.52
C ALA A 203 -23.36 17.06 8.43
N GLU A 204 -24.64 16.90 8.15
CA GLU A 204 -25.62 16.99 9.22
C GLU A 204 -24.96 16.23 10.36
N ARG A 205 -24.69 16.96 11.44
CA ARG A 205 -24.04 16.40 12.63
C ARG A 205 -25.03 15.44 13.28
N PHE A 206 -25.20 14.28 12.67
CA PHE A 206 -25.46 13.09 13.41
C PHE A 206 -24.15 12.81 14.16
N ILE A 207 -24.18 12.96 15.47
CA ILE A 207 -23.19 12.39 16.37
C ILE A 207 -23.41 10.87 16.27
N ALA A 208 -22.95 10.29 15.15
CA ALA A 208 -22.69 8.87 15.09
C ALA A 208 -21.39 8.68 15.89
N PRO A 209 -21.34 7.78 16.87
CA PRO A 209 -20.08 7.38 17.46
C PRO A 209 -19.14 7.02 16.31
N ALA A 210 -17.86 7.40 16.41
CA ALA A 210 -16.84 7.21 15.39
C ALA A 210 -16.86 5.73 14.96
N GLY A 211 -17.66 5.43 13.94
CA GLY A 211 -18.14 4.10 13.66
C GLY A 211 -17.50 3.55 12.41
N ALA A 212 -17.33 2.30 12.44
CA ALA A 212 -17.12 1.31 11.41
C ALA A 212 -17.52 1.78 10.00
N HIS A 213 -16.53 2.04 9.15
CA HIS A 213 -16.72 2.09 7.70
C HIS A 213 -16.95 0.66 7.22
N HIS A 214 -18.14 0.36 6.69
CA HIS A 214 -18.52 -0.95 6.14
C HIS A 214 -17.95 -2.16 6.92
N ALA A 215 -17.88 -2.01 8.24
CA ALA A 215 -17.57 -3.11 9.12
C ALA A 215 -18.59 -4.22 8.83
N SER A 216 -18.11 -5.43 8.77
CA SER A 216 -19.00 -6.58 8.72
C SER A 216 -20.02 -6.46 9.86
N ALA A 217 -21.18 -7.07 9.74
CA ALA A 217 -22.16 -7.08 10.83
C ALA A 217 -21.52 -7.54 12.16
N ILE A 218 -20.51 -8.37 12.09
CA ILE A 218 -19.75 -8.91 13.22
C ILE A 218 -18.87 -7.84 13.88
N GLU A 219 -18.15 -7.03 13.13
CA GLU A 219 -17.33 -5.93 13.69
C GLU A 219 -18.21 -4.93 14.45
N ARG A 220 -19.41 -4.63 13.92
CA ARG A 220 -20.37 -3.77 14.61
C ARG A 220 -20.87 -4.40 15.91
N HIS A 221 -21.24 -5.68 15.90
CA HIS A 221 -21.70 -6.39 17.10
C HIS A 221 -20.61 -6.41 18.19
N VAL A 222 -19.35 -6.66 17.81
CA VAL A 222 -18.23 -6.60 18.78
C VAL A 222 -18.03 -5.19 19.30
N ALA A 223 -18.06 -4.16 18.45
CA ALA A 223 -17.88 -2.78 18.85
C ALA A 223 -19.01 -2.30 19.81
N GLU A 224 -20.26 -2.67 19.53
CA GLU A 224 -21.41 -2.37 20.39
C GLU A 224 -21.29 -3.09 21.74
N ALA A 225 -20.92 -4.38 21.75
CA ALA A 225 -20.72 -5.15 22.96
C ALA A 225 -19.59 -4.58 23.83
N LEU A 226 -18.46 -4.18 23.22
CA LEU A 226 -17.35 -3.53 23.92
C LEU A 226 -17.74 -2.17 24.49
N ALA A 227 -18.54 -1.39 23.77
CA ALA A 227 -19.00 -0.07 24.23
C ALA A 227 -19.95 -0.16 25.45
N GLN A 228 -20.70 -1.25 25.57
CA GLN A 228 -21.62 -1.53 26.68
C GLN A 228 -20.97 -2.21 27.87
N ASP A 229 -19.74 -2.72 27.69
CA ASP A 229 -19.01 -3.42 28.75
C ASP A 229 -18.45 -2.44 29.78
N ALA A 230 -18.63 -2.72 31.08
CA ALA A 230 -18.22 -1.85 32.17
C ALA A 230 -16.68 -1.66 32.26
N ASP A 231 -15.91 -2.72 31.91
CA ASP A 231 -14.44 -2.72 32.02
C ASP A 231 -13.74 -2.30 30.73
N LEU A 232 -14.41 -2.48 29.57
CA LEU A 232 -13.84 -2.30 28.23
C LEU A 232 -14.40 -1.07 27.51
N GLY A 233 -15.46 -0.48 28.02
CA GLY A 233 -16.12 0.69 27.42
C GLY A 233 -15.14 1.85 27.20
N GLY A 234 -15.10 2.37 25.97
CA GLY A 234 -14.24 3.48 25.58
C GLY A 234 -12.75 3.14 25.39
N LEU A 235 -12.30 1.89 25.63
CA LEU A 235 -10.90 1.51 25.45
C LEU A 235 -10.51 1.26 23.99
N PHE A 236 -11.46 0.87 23.16
CA PHE A 236 -11.19 0.46 21.78
C PHE A 236 -11.66 1.49 20.75
N VAL A 237 -10.82 1.68 19.73
CA VAL A 237 -11.13 2.49 18.54
C VAL A 237 -11.22 1.55 17.36
N CYS A 238 -12.34 1.59 16.61
CA CYS A 238 -12.55 0.77 15.44
C CYS A 238 -11.78 1.30 14.23
N ASN A 239 -11.34 0.38 13.36
CA ASN A 239 -10.75 0.67 12.06
C ASN A 239 -9.64 1.73 12.13
N ALA A 240 -8.72 1.56 13.08
CA ALA A 240 -7.70 2.55 13.42
C ALA A 240 -6.35 2.27 12.74
N PRO A 241 -5.64 3.32 12.26
CA PRO A 241 -4.30 3.17 11.76
C PRO A 241 -3.30 3.03 12.92
N VAL A 242 -2.46 1.99 12.85
CA VAL A 242 -1.36 1.73 13.77
C VAL A 242 -0.04 1.99 13.05
N PRO A 243 0.82 2.90 13.52
CA PRO A 243 2.15 3.09 12.94
C PRO A 243 3.03 1.88 13.28
N VAL A 244 3.66 1.31 12.28
CA VAL A 244 4.56 0.16 12.40
C VAL A 244 5.87 0.43 11.66
N GLY A 245 6.98 -0.11 12.16
CA GLY A 245 8.29 -0.02 11.54
C GLY A 245 8.93 1.39 11.52
N ALA A 246 10.22 1.43 11.16
CA ALA A 246 11.03 2.66 11.11
C ALA A 246 10.65 3.62 9.96
N TRP A 247 9.81 3.19 9.02
CA TRP A 247 9.52 3.90 7.77
C TRP A 247 8.12 4.53 7.73
N GLY A 248 7.39 4.56 8.86
CA GLY A 248 6.09 5.20 8.95
C GLY A 248 4.96 4.43 8.25
N ALA A 249 5.15 3.15 7.97
CA ALA A 249 4.07 2.27 7.53
C ALA A 249 2.94 2.26 8.57
N ARG A 250 1.70 2.19 8.10
CA ARG A 250 0.53 2.16 8.99
C ARG A 250 -0.34 0.99 8.61
N HIS A 251 -0.55 0.06 9.54
CA HIS A 251 -1.54 -0.98 9.38
C HIS A 251 -2.89 -0.50 9.90
N ARG A 252 -3.93 -0.72 9.12
CA ARG A 252 -5.29 -0.50 9.58
C ARG A 252 -5.76 -1.76 10.28
N VAL A 253 -6.22 -1.63 11.52
CA VAL A 253 -6.64 -2.73 12.37
C VAL A 253 -8.10 -2.58 12.75
N ASP A 254 -8.83 -3.69 12.92
CA ASP A 254 -10.28 -3.64 13.18
C ASP A 254 -10.57 -2.97 14.50
N LEU A 255 -9.86 -3.33 15.59
CA LEU A 255 -9.99 -2.72 16.90
C LEU A 255 -8.63 -2.42 17.51
N LEU A 256 -8.43 -1.20 18.00
CA LEU A 256 -7.20 -0.74 18.63
C LEU A 256 -7.43 -0.23 20.04
N CYS A 257 -6.79 -0.83 21.03
CA CYS A 257 -6.65 -0.28 22.36
C CYS A 257 -5.27 0.38 22.51
N ARG A 258 -5.23 1.72 22.43
CA ARG A 258 -3.97 2.48 22.50
C ARG A 258 -3.35 2.43 23.88
N ALA A 259 -4.15 2.49 24.94
CA ALA A 259 -3.71 2.53 26.32
C ALA A 259 -2.86 1.30 26.70
N TYR A 260 -3.25 0.14 26.21
CA TYR A 260 -2.61 -1.15 26.53
C TYR A 260 -1.82 -1.75 25.36
N ARG A 261 -1.74 -1.04 24.20
CA ARG A 261 -1.12 -1.52 22.97
C ARG A 261 -1.64 -2.91 22.56
N ILE A 262 -2.95 -3.02 22.43
CA ILE A 262 -3.63 -4.24 22.01
C ILE A 262 -4.31 -3.96 20.66
N VAL A 263 -4.15 -4.90 19.75
CA VAL A 263 -4.86 -4.97 18.46
C VAL A 263 -5.75 -6.21 18.48
N VAL A 264 -7.00 -6.06 18.04
CA VAL A 264 -7.90 -7.19 17.79
C VAL A 264 -8.27 -7.16 16.31
N GLU A 265 -8.05 -8.28 15.62
CA GLU A 265 -8.41 -8.51 14.23
C GLU A 265 -9.57 -9.51 14.17
N LEU A 266 -10.57 -9.23 13.32
CA LEU A 266 -11.76 -10.04 13.12
C LEU A 266 -11.72 -10.66 11.72
N ASP A 267 -11.21 -11.89 11.63
CA ASP A 267 -10.91 -12.54 10.37
C ASP A 267 -12.14 -13.17 9.72
N GLY A 268 -12.48 -12.71 8.51
CA GLY A 268 -13.49 -13.31 7.65
C GLY A 268 -13.05 -14.66 7.03
N PRO A 269 -13.98 -15.42 6.41
CA PRO A 269 -13.69 -16.71 5.77
C PRO A 269 -12.70 -16.61 4.61
N GLU A 270 -12.55 -15.44 3.99
CA GLU A 270 -11.62 -15.14 2.91
C GLU A 270 -10.13 -15.12 3.35
N HIS A 271 -9.84 -15.04 4.65
CA HIS A 271 -8.48 -15.13 5.18
C HIS A 271 -7.94 -16.58 5.26
N ARG A 272 -8.74 -17.58 4.89
CA ARG A 272 -8.34 -18.99 4.85
C ARG A 272 -7.68 -19.41 3.53
N ALA A 273 -7.57 -18.53 2.53
CA ALA A 273 -6.94 -18.82 1.24
C ALA A 273 -5.41 -18.55 1.31
N GLU A 274 -4.61 -19.51 0.90
CA GLU A 274 -3.15 -19.58 1.05
C GLU A 274 -2.30 -18.36 0.63
N PRO A 275 -2.65 -17.50 -0.35
CA PRO A 275 -1.76 -16.39 -0.68
C PRO A 275 -1.75 -15.25 0.37
N LYS A 276 -2.79 -15.10 1.20
CA LYS A 276 -2.86 -14.06 2.25
C LYS A 276 -2.07 -14.42 3.52
N PHE A 277 -1.80 -15.69 3.75
CA PHE A 277 -1.18 -16.20 4.98
C PHE A 277 0.25 -15.68 5.23
N GLY A 278 1.02 -15.41 4.17
CA GLY A 278 2.37 -14.84 4.29
C GLY A 278 2.37 -13.36 4.67
N ASN A 279 1.48 -12.58 4.08
CA ASN A 279 1.34 -11.14 4.36
C ASN A 279 0.77 -10.90 5.76
N ASP A 280 -0.16 -11.73 6.22
CA ASP A 280 -0.73 -11.65 7.57
C ASP A 280 0.31 -11.92 8.65
N ARG A 281 1.23 -12.88 8.45
CA ARG A 281 2.34 -13.14 9.38
C ARG A 281 3.35 -11.98 9.44
N HIS A 282 3.66 -11.35 8.31
CA HIS A 282 4.54 -10.20 8.29
C HIS A 282 3.91 -9.01 9.02
N ARG A 283 2.63 -8.78 8.78
CA ARG A 283 1.85 -7.75 9.47
C ARG A 283 1.79 -7.97 10.99
N ASP A 284 1.54 -9.22 11.42
CA ASP A 284 1.56 -9.58 12.84
C ASP A 284 2.95 -9.38 13.46
N TYR A 285 4.01 -9.71 12.74
CA TYR A 285 5.38 -9.46 13.16
C TYR A 285 5.68 -7.97 13.33
N GLU A 286 5.26 -7.12 12.37
CA GLU A 286 5.45 -5.67 12.46
C GLU A 286 4.66 -5.06 13.63
N LEU A 287 3.44 -5.49 13.87
CA LEU A 287 2.65 -5.07 15.03
C LEU A 287 3.30 -5.52 16.35
N LEU A 288 3.79 -6.75 16.41
CA LEU A 288 4.48 -7.30 17.58
C LEU A 288 5.77 -6.52 17.88
N THR A 289 6.60 -6.26 16.86
CA THR A 289 7.85 -5.49 17.01
C THR A 289 7.60 -4.03 17.37
N ALA A 290 6.47 -3.47 16.96
CA ALA A 290 5.99 -2.17 17.41
C ALA A 290 5.41 -2.19 18.84
N GLY A 291 5.45 -3.34 19.54
CA GLY A 291 5.03 -3.51 20.92
C GLY A 291 3.56 -3.77 21.13
N TYR A 292 2.81 -4.06 20.06
CA TYR A 292 1.39 -4.41 20.14
C TYR A 292 1.21 -5.92 20.39
N LEU A 293 0.24 -6.27 21.23
CA LEU A 293 -0.25 -7.62 21.35
C LEU A 293 -1.43 -7.80 20.42
N VAL A 294 -1.34 -8.78 19.52
CA VAL A 294 -2.37 -9.03 18.50
C VAL A 294 -3.23 -10.21 18.93
N LEU A 295 -4.54 -10.01 19.01
CA LEU A 295 -5.55 -11.05 19.20
C LEU A 295 -6.34 -11.21 17.89
N ARG A 296 -6.35 -12.40 17.31
CA ARG A 296 -7.17 -12.72 16.13
C ARG A 296 -8.37 -13.55 16.53
N LEU A 297 -9.55 -13.15 16.09
CA LEU A 297 -10.80 -13.87 16.29
C LEU A 297 -11.45 -14.09 14.92
N THR A 298 -11.86 -15.32 14.61
CA THR A 298 -12.59 -15.53 13.37
C THR A 298 -14.03 -15.06 13.48
N ASN A 299 -14.61 -14.61 12.38
CA ASN A 299 -16.01 -14.20 12.31
C ASN A 299 -16.94 -15.34 12.79
N ASP A 300 -16.60 -16.60 12.47
CA ASP A 300 -17.35 -17.77 12.91
C ASP A 300 -17.32 -17.93 14.43
N GLN A 301 -16.17 -17.69 15.08
CA GLN A 301 -16.06 -17.74 16.55
C GLN A 301 -16.88 -16.66 17.22
N VAL A 302 -16.87 -15.44 16.68
CA VAL A 302 -17.64 -14.32 17.19
C VAL A 302 -19.15 -14.54 17.00
N ALA A 303 -19.56 -15.04 15.82
CA ALA A 303 -20.95 -15.33 15.52
C ALA A 303 -21.50 -16.49 16.37
N ALA A 304 -20.68 -17.48 16.69
CA ALA A 304 -21.06 -18.63 17.51
C ALA A 304 -21.22 -18.26 19.00
N ASP A 305 -20.34 -17.40 19.53
CA ASP A 305 -20.34 -17.03 20.95
C ASP A 305 -19.69 -15.65 21.16
N LEU A 306 -20.48 -14.59 20.99
CA LEU A 306 -20.05 -13.22 21.22
C LEU A 306 -19.59 -12.97 22.68
N PRO A 307 -20.29 -13.46 23.74
CA PRO A 307 -19.84 -13.35 25.12
C PRO A 307 -18.44 -13.91 25.34
N LEU A 308 -18.13 -15.07 24.80
CA LEU A 308 -16.81 -15.68 24.89
C LEU A 308 -15.74 -14.86 24.13
N ALA A 309 -16.09 -14.29 22.99
CA ALA A 309 -15.19 -13.40 22.25
C ALA A 309 -14.84 -12.15 23.08
N ILE A 310 -15.83 -11.50 23.72
CA ILE A 310 -15.63 -10.36 24.62
C ILE A 310 -14.79 -10.76 25.84
N GLU A 311 -15.01 -11.95 26.42
CA GLU A 311 -14.19 -12.44 27.54
C GLU A 311 -12.73 -12.65 27.18
N LYS A 312 -12.43 -13.15 25.97
CA LYS A 312 -11.07 -13.26 25.43
C LYS A 312 -10.41 -11.88 25.30
N ILE A 313 -11.12 -10.88 24.80
CA ILE A 313 -10.63 -9.50 24.71
C ILE A 313 -10.35 -8.95 26.11
N ARG A 314 -11.25 -9.17 27.06
CA ARG A 314 -11.10 -8.76 28.45
C ARG A 314 -9.88 -9.42 29.12
N ALA A 315 -9.66 -10.70 28.88
CA ALA A 315 -8.51 -11.43 29.39
C ALA A 315 -7.19 -10.83 28.89
N VAL A 316 -7.10 -10.45 27.61
CA VAL A 316 -5.92 -9.80 27.02
C VAL A 316 -5.70 -8.40 27.61
N VAL A 317 -6.75 -7.63 27.86
CA VAL A 317 -6.67 -6.32 28.51
C VAL A 317 -6.16 -6.48 29.95
N ARG A 318 -6.69 -7.44 30.71
CA ARG A 318 -6.23 -7.73 32.08
C ARG A 318 -4.75 -8.14 32.12
N LEU A 319 -4.31 -8.99 31.19
CA LEU A 319 -2.92 -9.39 31.04
C LEU A 319 -1.98 -8.17 30.87
N ARG A 320 -2.36 -7.23 29.98
CA ARG A 320 -1.55 -6.03 29.73
C ARG A 320 -1.62 -5.02 30.89
N ARG A 321 -2.74 -4.91 31.57
CA ARG A 321 -2.90 -4.08 32.76
C ARG A 321 -1.94 -4.52 33.87
N GLY A 322 -1.97 -5.80 34.24
CA GLY A 322 -1.08 -6.36 35.24
C GLY A 322 0.42 -6.26 34.90
N ALA A 323 0.77 -6.39 33.61
CA ALA A 323 2.15 -6.22 33.17
C ALA A 323 2.64 -4.74 33.21
N GLN A 324 1.75 -3.76 33.17
CA GLN A 324 2.10 -2.34 33.32
C GLN A 324 2.24 -1.95 34.81
N GLU A 325 1.34 -2.43 35.65
CA GLU A 325 1.38 -2.19 37.11
C GLU A 325 2.66 -2.75 37.73
N GLY A 326 3.09 -3.97 37.37
CA GLY A 326 4.32 -4.58 37.84
C GLY A 326 5.61 -3.92 37.33
N ARG A 327 5.56 -3.00 36.33
CA ARG A 327 6.70 -2.20 35.87
C ARG A 327 6.81 -0.84 36.57
N THR A 328 5.80 -0.41 37.27
CA THR A 328 5.78 0.87 37.98
C THR A 328 6.32 0.70 39.39
N ASP A 329 6.33 -0.54 39.91
CA ASP A 329 6.79 -0.89 41.27
C ASP A 329 8.24 -1.45 41.30
N ALA A 330 8.93 -1.48 40.15
CA ALA A 330 10.30 -1.91 40.00
C ALA A 330 11.22 -0.76 39.54
#